data_47496744acc876d6f05cc5edc727b86c
#
_entry.id   47496744acc876d6f05cc5edc727b86c
#
_cell.length_a   1.000
_cell.length_b   1.000
_cell.length_c   1.000
_cell.angle_alpha   90.00
_cell.angle_beta   90.00
_cell.angle_gamma   90.00
#
_symmetry.space_group_name_H-M   'P 1'
#
loop_
_entity.id
_entity.type
_entity.pdbx_description
1 polymer ?
#
loop_
_entity_poly.entity_id
_entity_poly.type
_entity_poly.pdbx_seq_one_letter_code
_entity_poly.pdbx_strand_id
1 'polypeptide(L)'
;MLEGMVRKQTEKQAQTLDSWLEKHDREVPFPEGVRLHGDQDYMGDGKPCHRMDVYEPELNSKEGPVLVNFHGGGFLLGKKQVNRLFCADMCLHGFTVFCPEYPLVPEVGIFDIFRDLTVAVNRAGEEAAARGQDGVCLCGDSAGAYLCVYLAAMRENPAMAEAAGVSPVVPRIRALGLISGMFYTCRLDSIGMFLPDMLYGKGWRKRPFRPYTDPEYTARAGNLPPSFLVTARGDFLRHYSRRFYRAISRDSAAHCLLDIQGDRPLSHAFAAMLPETPEARDANGQMAAFLLRHC
;
A
#
# COMPACT_ATOMS: atom_id res chain seq x y z
N MET A 1 -25.26 -9.05 14.93
CA MET A 1 -24.98 -8.09 16.03
C MET A 1 -23.56 -7.54 15.94
N LEU A 2 -22.51 -8.38 15.86
CA LEU A 2 -21.11 -7.95 15.77
C LEU A 2 -20.82 -7.15 14.48
N GLU A 3 -21.27 -7.64 13.32
CA GLU A 3 -21.10 -6.95 12.02
C GLU A 3 -21.72 -5.53 12.04
N GLY A 4 -22.90 -5.37 12.65
CA GLY A 4 -23.53 -4.06 12.78
C GLY A 4 -22.78 -3.08 13.73
N MET A 5 -22.10 -3.61 14.73
CA MET A 5 -21.25 -2.79 15.62
C MET A 5 -19.96 -2.37 14.89
N VAL A 6 -19.32 -3.30 14.18
CA VAL A 6 -18.13 -3.01 13.36
C VAL A 6 -18.47 -1.94 12.33
N ARG A 7 -19.57 -2.10 11.59
CA ARG A 7 -20.01 -1.12 10.58
C ARG A 7 -20.19 0.29 11.16
N LYS A 8 -20.93 0.43 12.29
CA LYS A 8 -21.10 1.73 12.95
C LYS A 8 -19.77 2.34 13.40
N GLN A 9 -18.87 1.50 13.93
CA GLN A 9 -17.54 1.96 14.35
C GLN A 9 -16.74 2.45 13.15
N THR A 10 -16.73 1.69 12.04
CA THR A 10 -16.04 2.04 10.80
C THR A 10 -16.62 3.31 10.17
N GLU A 11 -17.95 3.47 10.12
CA GLU A 11 -18.61 4.69 9.64
C GLU A 11 -18.18 5.93 10.45
N LYS A 12 -18.12 5.82 11.78
CA LYS A 12 -17.64 6.91 12.65
C LYS A 12 -16.17 7.23 12.42
N GLN A 13 -15.33 6.22 12.25
CA GLN A 13 -13.90 6.40 11.94
C GLN A 13 -13.70 7.02 10.56
N ALA A 14 -14.49 6.62 9.56
CA ALA A 14 -14.46 7.21 8.22
C ALA A 14 -14.83 8.70 8.25
N GLN A 15 -15.89 9.09 8.99
CA GLN A 15 -16.27 10.50 9.17
C GLN A 15 -15.17 11.31 9.88
N THR A 16 -14.49 10.70 10.86
CA THR A 16 -13.35 11.34 11.54
C THR A 16 -12.18 11.55 10.58
N LEU A 17 -11.89 10.55 9.75
CA LEU A 17 -10.85 10.62 8.73
C LEU A 17 -11.18 11.69 7.68
N ASP A 18 -12.44 11.76 7.22
CA ASP A 18 -12.89 12.78 6.27
C ASP A 18 -12.75 14.19 6.83
N SER A 19 -13.17 14.41 8.08
CA SER A 19 -13.03 15.70 8.76
C SER A 19 -11.57 16.09 8.96
N TRP A 20 -10.71 15.11 9.27
CA TRP A 20 -9.28 15.34 9.39
C TRP A 20 -8.69 15.73 8.01
N LEU A 21 -9.04 15.01 6.96
CA LEU A 21 -8.55 15.26 5.60
C LEU A 21 -8.96 16.65 5.10
N GLU A 22 -10.23 17.04 5.29
CA GLU A 22 -10.70 18.36 4.93
C GLU A 22 -9.96 19.49 5.67
N LYS A 23 -9.63 19.28 6.94
CA LYS A 23 -8.82 20.22 7.71
C LYS A 23 -7.40 20.28 7.20
N HIS A 24 -6.77 19.12 7.02
CA HIS A 24 -5.39 19.00 6.55
C HIS A 24 -5.21 19.62 5.16
N ASP A 25 -6.15 19.38 4.23
CA ASP A 25 -6.13 19.96 2.90
C ASP A 25 -6.26 21.50 2.87
N ARG A 26 -6.89 22.09 3.89
CA ARG A 26 -6.92 23.56 4.04
C ARG A 26 -5.62 24.12 4.62
N GLU A 27 -4.96 23.38 5.50
CA GLU A 27 -3.76 23.81 6.21
C GLU A 27 -2.47 23.55 5.40
N VAL A 28 -2.46 22.48 4.58
CA VAL A 28 -1.29 22.08 3.80
C VAL A 28 -1.64 22.15 2.31
N PRO A 29 -1.12 23.15 1.59
CA PRO A 29 -1.41 23.30 0.17
C PRO A 29 -0.81 22.15 -0.64
N PHE A 30 -1.46 21.82 -1.76
CA PHE A 30 -0.91 20.89 -2.74
C PHE A 30 0.37 21.47 -3.33
N PRO A 31 1.47 20.69 -3.42
CA PRO A 31 2.76 21.22 -3.85
C PRO A 31 2.74 21.61 -5.33
N GLU A 32 3.49 22.67 -5.66
CA GLU A 32 3.78 23.06 -7.04
C GLU A 32 4.71 22.03 -7.70
N GLY A 33 4.72 21.99 -9.03
CA GLY A 33 5.55 21.07 -9.81
C GLY A 33 4.97 19.67 -10.00
N VAL A 34 3.74 19.44 -9.56
CA VAL A 34 3.01 18.16 -9.71
C VAL A 34 1.71 18.39 -10.45
N ARG A 35 1.52 17.69 -11.57
CA ARG A 35 0.26 17.62 -12.29
C ARG A 35 -0.56 16.43 -11.82
N LEU A 36 -1.80 16.68 -11.41
CA LEU A 36 -2.76 15.65 -10.99
C LEU A 36 -3.77 15.38 -12.10
N HIS A 37 -3.84 14.13 -12.55
CA HIS A 37 -4.90 13.60 -13.39
C HIS A 37 -5.84 12.75 -12.53
N GLY A 38 -6.91 13.36 -12.03
CA GLY A 38 -7.83 12.72 -11.10
C GLY A 38 -8.81 11.75 -11.76
N ASP A 39 -9.29 10.79 -10.97
CA ASP A 39 -10.44 9.93 -11.25
C ASP A 39 -10.40 9.14 -12.58
N GLN A 40 -9.22 8.67 -12.99
CA GLN A 40 -9.06 7.80 -14.15
C GLN A 40 -9.72 6.44 -13.88
N ASP A 41 -10.65 6.01 -14.73
CA ASP A 41 -11.33 4.72 -14.60
C ASP A 41 -10.39 3.58 -15.07
N TYR A 42 -9.83 2.83 -14.12
CA TYR A 42 -8.88 1.76 -14.45
C TYR A 42 -9.56 0.43 -14.84
N MET A 43 -10.84 0.25 -14.49
CA MET A 43 -11.64 -0.94 -14.86
C MET A 43 -12.55 -0.70 -16.08
N GLY A 44 -12.87 0.56 -16.40
CA GLY A 44 -13.81 0.91 -17.47
C GLY A 44 -15.29 0.66 -17.13
N ASP A 45 -15.63 0.50 -15.84
CA ASP A 45 -17.00 0.16 -15.40
C ASP A 45 -17.74 1.30 -14.70
N GLY A 46 -17.09 2.45 -14.55
CA GLY A 46 -17.67 3.68 -14.00
C GLY A 46 -17.82 3.72 -12.48
N LYS A 47 -17.45 2.67 -11.76
CA LYS A 47 -17.60 2.63 -10.30
C LYS A 47 -16.60 3.57 -9.59
N PRO A 48 -17.02 4.25 -8.51
CA PRO A 48 -16.15 5.11 -7.72
C PRO A 48 -14.91 4.38 -7.14
N CYS A 49 -15.07 3.13 -6.69
CA CYS A 49 -13.97 2.33 -6.15
C CYS A 49 -12.97 1.83 -7.21
N HIS A 50 -13.23 2.09 -8.49
CA HIS A 50 -12.35 1.76 -9.61
C HIS A 50 -11.76 3.02 -10.27
N ARG A 51 -11.67 4.11 -9.51
CA ARG A 51 -11.02 5.35 -9.92
C ARG A 51 -9.60 5.42 -9.39
N MET A 52 -8.72 5.99 -10.18
CA MET A 52 -7.30 6.11 -9.89
C MET A 52 -6.84 7.54 -10.16
N ASP A 53 -6.05 8.11 -9.25
CA ASP A 53 -5.36 9.37 -9.48
C ASP A 53 -3.95 9.10 -10.01
N VAL A 54 -3.51 9.92 -10.97
CA VAL A 54 -2.15 9.86 -11.51
C VAL A 54 -1.46 11.20 -11.26
N TYR A 55 -0.31 11.15 -10.61
CA TYR A 55 0.54 12.30 -10.29
C TYR A 55 1.77 12.26 -11.19
N GLU A 56 1.99 13.30 -11.96
CA GLU A 56 3.12 13.43 -12.88
C GLU A 56 3.95 14.67 -12.55
N PRO A 57 5.30 14.58 -12.58
CA PRO A 57 6.13 15.77 -12.52
C PRO A 57 5.79 16.71 -13.68
N GLU A 58 5.64 18.01 -13.44
CA GLU A 58 5.39 18.99 -14.53
C GLU A 58 6.54 19.05 -15.51
N LEU A 59 7.77 18.86 -15.00
CA LEU A 59 8.99 18.78 -15.79
C LEU A 59 9.46 17.33 -15.84
N ASN A 60 9.89 16.87 -17.04
CA ASN A 60 10.45 15.53 -17.27
C ASN A 60 9.47 14.36 -16.91
N SER A 61 8.18 14.56 -17.11
CA SER A 61 7.12 13.61 -16.73
C SER A 61 7.29 12.18 -17.30
N LYS A 62 8.08 12.01 -18.39
CA LYS A 62 8.27 10.72 -19.06
C LYS A 62 9.58 10.01 -18.71
N GLU A 63 10.43 10.61 -17.91
CA GLU A 63 11.78 10.06 -17.62
C GLU A 63 11.81 9.24 -16.33
N GLY A 64 10.95 9.56 -15.36
CA GLY A 64 10.93 8.93 -14.06
C GLY A 64 10.24 7.56 -14.04
N PRO A 65 10.62 6.69 -13.08
CA PRO A 65 9.99 5.39 -12.91
C PRO A 65 8.54 5.50 -12.43
N VAL A 66 7.79 4.42 -12.67
CA VAL A 66 6.38 4.32 -12.26
C VAL A 66 6.28 3.70 -10.87
N LEU A 67 5.53 4.38 -9.99
CA LEU A 67 5.20 3.94 -8.64
C LEU A 67 3.68 3.78 -8.51
N VAL A 68 3.23 2.67 -7.94
CA VAL A 68 1.81 2.49 -7.56
C VAL A 68 1.69 2.54 -6.04
N ASN A 69 0.84 3.45 -5.53
CA ASN A 69 0.64 3.63 -4.10
C ASN A 69 -0.75 3.13 -3.66
N PHE A 70 -0.81 2.28 -2.65
CA PHE A 70 -2.05 1.81 -2.04
C PHE A 70 -2.24 2.44 -0.67
N HIS A 71 -3.40 3.08 -0.47
CA HIS A 71 -3.72 3.71 0.81
C HIS A 71 -3.97 2.70 1.93
N GLY A 72 -3.79 3.14 3.18
CA GLY A 72 -4.12 2.39 4.37
C GLY A 72 -5.61 2.40 4.72
N GLY A 73 -5.90 2.09 6.00
CA GLY A 73 -7.27 2.11 6.53
C GLY A 73 -7.80 0.75 6.98
N GLY A 74 -6.91 -0.23 7.19
CA GLY A 74 -7.25 -1.55 7.73
C GLY A 74 -8.17 -2.38 6.83
N PHE A 75 -8.26 -2.07 5.54
CA PHE A 75 -9.21 -2.59 4.54
C PHE A 75 -10.67 -2.20 4.79
N LEU A 76 -10.98 -1.51 5.87
CA LEU A 76 -12.34 -1.16 6.31
C LEU A 76 -12.71 0.29 6.02
N LEU A 77 -11.72 1.13 5.86
CA LEU A 77 -11.86 2.58 5.62
C LEU A 77 -10.69 3.11 4.81
N GLY A 78 -10.73 4.37 4.44
CA GLY A 78 -9.72 5.02 3.64
C GLY A 78 -10.21 5.33 2.24
N LYS A 79 -9.42 6.11 1.55
CA LYS A 79 -9.62 6.51 0.15
C LYS A 79 -8.31 7.07 -0.40
N LYS A 80 -8.14 7.06 -1.72
CA LYS A 80 -6.91 7.51 -2.40
C LYS A 80 -6.47 8.94 -2.01
N GLN A 81 -7.43 9.82 -1.66
CA GLN A 81 -7.13 11.18 -1.24
C GLN A 81 -6.34 11.28 0.07
N VAL A 82 -6.41 10.25 0.93
CA VAL A 82 -5.64 10.24 2.19
C VAL A 82 -4.13 10.32 1.94
N ASN A 83 -3.68 9.68 0.86
CA ASN A 83 -2.25 9.66 0.48
C ASN A 83 -1.91 10.72 -0.60
N ARG A 84 -2.80 11.67 -0.86
CA ARG A 84 -2.65 12.67 -1.92
C ARG A 84 -1.34 13.45 -1.83
N LEU A 85 -1.01 13.96 -0.65
CA LEU A 85 0.21 14.74 -0.44
C LEU A 85 1.46 13.85 -0.45
N PHE A 86 1.36 12.63 0.04
CA PHE A 86 2.44 11.64 -0.07
C PHE A 86 2.73 11.27 -1.53
N CYS A 87 1.68 11.04 -2.34
CA CYS A 87 1.84 10.77 -3.78
C CYS A 87 2.49 11.95 -4.51
N ALA A 88 2.10 13.17 -4.14
CA ALA A 88 2.72 14.38 -4.69
C ALA A 88 4.20 14.52 -4.25
N ASP A 89 4.53 14.20 -2.98
CA ASP A 89 5.91 14.19 -2.47
C ASP A 89 6.77 13.17 -3.24
N MET A 90 6.28 11.93 -3.44
CA MET A 90 6.97 10.93 -4.25
C MET A 90 7.13 11.36 -5.71
N CYS A 91 6.13 12.09 -6.24
CA CYS A 91 6.22 12.68 -7.58
C CYS A 91 7.35 13.72 -7.67
N LEU A 92 7.51 14.57 -6.66
CA LEU A 92 8.63 15.53 -6.58
C LEU A 92 10.01 14.84 -6.47
N HIS A 93 10.04 13.59 -5.98
CA HIS A 93 11.24 12.75 -6.03
C HIS A 93 11.48 12.09 -7.40
N GLY A 94 10.65 12.39 -8.41
CA GLY A 94 10.85 11.98 -9.81
C GLY A 94 10.01 10.77 -10.25
N PHE A 95 9.09 10.26 -9.44
CA PHE A 95 8.18 9.19 -9.86
C PHE A 95 6.96 9.73 -10.59
N THR A 96 6.42 8.94 -11.55
CA THR A 96 5.02 9.04 -11.90
C THR A 96 4.24 8.10 -10.97
N VAL A 97 3.29 8.66 -10.21
CA VAL A 97 2.61 7.92 -9.14
C VAL A 97 1.17 7.62 -9.51
N PHE A 98 0.80 6.36 -9.50
CA PHE A 98 -0.57 5.87 -9.66
C PHE A 98 -1.15 5.52 -8.28
N CYS A 99 -2.26 6.15 -7.94
CA CYS A 99 -2.92 5.95 -6.64
C CYS A 99 -4.36 5.46 -6.86
N PRO A 100 -4.58 4.14 -6.98
CA PRO A 100 -5.92 3.60 -7.15
C PRO A 100 -6.73 3.64 -5.87
N GLU A 101 -8.04 3.91 -6.03
CA GLU A 101 -9.07 3.51 -5.08
C GLU A 101 -9.30 2.01 -5.21
N TYR A 102 -9.81 1.36 -4.16
CA TYR A 102 -10.19 -0.04 -4.19
C TYR A 102 -11.39 -0.28 -3.26
N PRO A 103 -12.23 -1.30 -3.54
CA PRO A 103 -13.38 -1.59 -2.71
C PRO A 103 -12.94 -2.11 -1.33
N LEU A 104 -13.77 -1.86 -0.32
CA LEU A 104 -13.43 -2.12 1.08
C LEU A 104 -14.22 -3.30 1.64
N VAL A 105 -13.67 -3.92 2.66
CA VAL A 105 -14.34 -4.93 3.50
C VAL A 105 -15.38 -4.21 4.39
N PRO A 106 -16.57 -4.75 4.66
CA PRO A 106 -17.00 -6.12 4.36
C PRO A 106 -17.78 -6.28 3.04
N GLU A 107 -17.92 -5.23 2.24
CA GLU A 107 -18.66 -5.28 0.95
C GLU A 107 -18.03 -6.27 -0.02
N VAL A 108 -16.72 -6.41 0.03
CA VAL A 108 -15.92 -7.40 -0.72
C VAL A 108 -14.94 -8.12 0.21
N GLY A 109 -14.30 -9.18 -0.28
CA GLY A 109 -13.17 -9.83 0.41
C GLY A 109 -11.83 -9.42 -0.18
N ILE A 110 -10.74 -9.87 0.46
CA ILE A 110 -9.38 -9.55 0.02
C ILE A 110 -9.09 -10.02 -1.42
N PHE A 111 -9.71 -11.11 -1.85
CA PHE A 111 -9.47 -11.67 -3.18
C PHE A 111 -10.06 -10.78 -4.29
N ASP A 112 -11.16 -10.08 -4.01
CA ASP A 112 -11.73 -9.09 -4.92
C ASP A 112 -10.82 -7.86 -4.97
N ILE A 113 -10.32 -7.40 -3.81
CA ILE A 113 -9.35 -6.31 -3.73
C ILE A 113 -8.07 -6.64 -4.54
N PHE A 114 -7.54 -7.85 -4.40
CA PHE A 114 -6.36 -8.27 -5.18
C PHE A 114 -6.65 -8.26 -6.69
N ARG A 115 -7.84 -8.75 -7.10
CA ARG A 115 -8.24 -8.78 -8.52
C ARG A 115 -8.28 -7.37 -9.10
N ASP A 116 -8.94 -6.44 -8.40
CA ASP A 116 -9.11 -5.07 -8.87
C ASP A 116 -7.77 -4.33 -8.91
N LEU A 117 -6.96 -4.47 -7.86
CA LEU A 117 -5.63 -3.86 -7.82
C LEU A 117 -4.64 -4.47 -8.82
N THR A 118 -4.81 -5.74 -9.20
CA THR A 118 -4.05 -6.33 -10.31
C THR A 118 -4.28 -5.56 -11.60
N VAL A 119 -5.53 -5.17 -11.89
CA VAL A 119 -5.85 -4.35 -13.08
C VAL A 119 -5.19 -2.97 -12.98
N ALA A 120 -5.28 -2.32 -11.81
CA ALA A 120 -4.66 -1.01 -11.60
C ALA A 120 -3.12 -1.06 -11.80
N VAL A 121 -2.45 -2.09 -11.26
CA VAL A 121 -0.99 -2.29 -11.44
C VAL A 121 -0.65 -2.58 -12.90
N ASN A 122 -1.46 -3.35 -13.60
CA ASN A 122 -1.24 -3.64 -15.02
C ASN A 122 -1.36 -2.37 -15.87
N ARG A 123 -2.31 -1.47 -15.58
CA ARG A 123 -2.41 -0.15 -16.25
C ARG A 123 -1.17 0.70 -16.02
N ALA A 124 -0.67 0.74 -14.77
CA ALA A 124 0.58 1.42 -14.46
C ALA A 124 1.78 0.77 -15.18
N GLY A 125 1.77 -0.56 -15.32
CA GLY A 125 2.79 -1.31 -16.07
C GLY A 125 2.76 -1.03 -17.57
N GLU A 126 1.60 -0.83 -18.18
CA GLU A 126 1.46 -0.39 -19.58
C GLU A 126 2.14 0.97 -19.79
N GLU A 127 1.95 1.90 -18.85
CA GLU A 127 2.59 3.22 -18.90
C GLU A 127 4.12 3.09 -18.71
N ALA A 128 4.58 2.26 -17.78
CA ALA A 128 6.01 1.98 -17.60
C ALA A 128 6.63 1.40 -18.89
N ALA A 129 5.97 0.43 -19.50
CA ALA A 129 6.43 -0.18 -20.75
C ALA A 129 6.47 0.82 -21.92
N ALA A 130 5.47 1.72 -22.03
CA ALA A 130 5.46 2.79 -23.03
C ALA A 130 6.64 3.78 -22.87
N ARG A 131 7.21 3.86 -21.65
CA ARG A 131 8.42 4.64 -21.34
C ARG A 131 9.72 3.83 -21.46
N GLY A 132 9.65 2.57 -21.92
CA GLY A 132 10.80 1.68 -22.05
C GLY A 132 11.30 1.09 -20.71
N GLN A 133 10.47 1.12 -19.67
CA GLN A 133 10.79 0.54 -18.35
C GLN A 133 10.31 -0.91 -18.27
N ASP A 134 11.02 -1.76 -17.54
CA ASP A 134 10.73 -3.21 -17.45
C ASP A 134 9.88 -3.57 -16.21
N GLY A 135 9.30 -2.59 -15.54
CA GLY A 135 8.47 -2.82 -14.36
C GLY A 135 8.06 -1.57 -13.60
N VAL A 136 7.46 -1.79 -12.44
CA VAL A 136 6.96 -0.74 -11.55
C VAL A 136 7.44 -0.96 -10.12
N CYS A 137 7.46 0.11 -9.31
CA CYS A 137 7.59 0.01 -7.88
C CYS A 137 6.20 0.06 -7.22
N LEU A 138 6.03 -0.63 -6.07
CA LEU A 138 4.82 -0.54 -5.27
C LEU A 138 5.12 0.12 -3.93
N CYS A 139 4.21 0.95 -3.47
CA CYS A 139 4.29 1.57 -2.16
C CYS A 139 2.93 1.55 -1.47
N GLY A 140 2.92 1.61 -0.15
CA GLY A 140 1.67 1.72 0.59
C GLY A 140 1.89 1.79 2.09
N ASP A 141 0.87 2.27 2.79
CA ASP A 141 0.87 2.36 4.24
C ASP A 141 -0.13 1.39 4.88
N SER A 142 0.20 0.88 6.04
CA SER A 142 -0.69 0.02 6.84
C SER A 142 -1.24 -1.18 6.03
N ALA A 143 -2.55 -1.20 5.74
CA ALA A 143 -3.19 -2.20 4.86
C ALA A 143 -2.65 -2.13 3.42
N GLY A 144 -2.30 -0.92 2.92
CA GLY A 144 -1.67 -0.75 1.62
C GLY A 144 -0.31 -1.44 1.52
N ALA A 145 0.49 -1.41 2.58
CA ALA A 145 1.76 -2.14 2.62
C ALA A 145 1.55 -3.68 2.57
N TYR A 146 0.49 -4.19 3.19
CA TYR A 146 0.09 -5.59 3.02
C TYR A 146 -0.22 -5.89 1.55
N LEU A 147 -1.01 -5.04 0.87
CA LEU A 147 -1.38 -5.22 -0.53
C LEU A 147 -0.13 -5.26 -1.44
N CYS A 148 0.85 -4.38 -1.21
CA CYS A 148 2.13 -4.41 -1.94
C CYS A 148 2.84 -5.76 -1.84
N VAL A 149 2.97 -6.29 -0.61
CA VAL A 149 3.63 -7.58 -0.34
C VAL A 149 2.92 -8.72 -1.06
N TYR A 150 1.60 -8.77 -0.98
CA TYR A 150 0.82 -9.87 -1.53
C TYR A 150 0.75 -9.84 -3.06
N LEU A 151 0.60 -8.68 -3.68
CA LEU A 151 0.64 -8.55 -5.15
C LEU A 151 2.02 -8.92 -5.71
N ALA A 152 3.10 -8.47 -5.06
CA ALA A 152 4.46 -8.84 -5.43
C ALA A 152 4.70 -10.37 -5.27
N ALA A 153 4.26 -10.95 -4.16
CA ALA A 153 4.43 -12.37 -3.90
C ALA A 153 3.63 -13.26 -4.87
N MET A 154 2.39 -12.88 -5.19
CA MET A 154 1.55 -13.61 -6.16
C MET A 154 2.12 -13.58 -7.57
N ARG A 155 2.81 -12.48 -7.94
CA ARG A 155 3.48 -12.41 -9.24
C ARG A 155 4.57 -13.48 -9.38
N GLU A 156 5.34 -13.71 -8.34
CA GLU A 156 6.47 -14.66 -8.34
C GLU A 156 6.04 -16.09 -7.94
N ASN A 157 4.82 -16.26 -7.41
CA ASN A 157 4.29 -17.56 -6.98
C ASN A 157 2.90 -17.83 -7.58
N PRO A 158 2.84 -18.50 -8.76
CA PRO A 158 1.57 -18.82 -9.42
C PRO A 158 0.62 -19.67 -8.57
N ALA A 159 1.13 -20.57 -7.72
CA ALA A 159 0.28 -21.38 -6.83
C ALA A 159 -0.42 -20.53 -5.77
N MET A 160 0.21 -19.46 -5.31
CA MET A 160 -0.43 -18.49 -4.42
C MET A 160 -1.53 -17.71 -5.15
N ALA A 161 -1.27 -17.25 -6.36
CA ALA A 161 -2.25 -16.55 -7.19
C ALA A 161 -3.47 -17.45 -7.51
N GLU A 162 -3.23 -18.71 -7.86
CA GLU A 162 -4.28 -19.71 -8.06
C GLU A 162 -5.09 -19.93 -6.78
N ALA A 163 -4.44 -20.09 -5.63
CA ALA A 163 -5.11 -20.25 -4.34
C ALA A 163 -5.96 -19.04 -3.95
N ALA A 164 -5.60 -17.85 -4.41
CA ALA A 164 -6.37 -16.61 -4.27
C ALA A 164 -7.50 -16.49 -5.33
N GLY A 165 -7.45 -17.25 -6.41
CA GLY A 165 -8.33 -17.10 -7.57
C GLY A 165 -8.12 -15.78 -8.33
N VAL A 166 -6.86 -15.32 -8.39
CA VAL A 166 -6.46 -14.03 -8.98
C VAL A 166 -5.38 -14.27 -10.01
N SER A 167 -5.47 -13.58 -11.15
CA SER A 167 -4.36 -13.53 -12.10
C SER A 167 -3.21 -12.70 -11.52
N PRO A 168 -1.95 -13.14 -11.65
CA PRO A 168 -0.80 -12.35 -11.21
C PRO A 168 -0.70 -11.02 -11.98
N VAL A 169 -0.08 -10.01 -11.37
CA VAL A 169 0.28 -8.78 -12.10
C VAL A 169 1.29 -9.07 -13.20
N VAL A 170 1.14 -8.39 -14.34
CA VAL A 170 1.99 -8.59 -15.52
C VAL A 170 3.36 -7.90 -15.36
N PRO A 171 3.44 -6.60 -14.96
CA PRO A 171 4.72 -5.92 -14.87
C PRO A 171 5.60 -6.53 -13.78
N ARG A 172 6.91 -6.46 -13.97
CA ARG A 172 7.87 -6.78 -12.92
C ARG A 172 7.71 -5.81 -11.75
N ILE A 173 7.69 -6.33 -10.52
CA ILE A 173 7.74 -5.48 -9.34
C ILE A 173 9.20 -5.30 -8.96
N ARG A 174 9.70 -4.07 -9.09
CA ARG A 174 11.13 -3.73 -8.96
C ARG A 174 11.55 -3.56 -7.51
N ALA A 175 10.73 -2.85 -6.72
CA ALA A 175 10.97 -2.61 -5.31
C ALA A 175 9.67 -2.28 -4.56
N LEU A 176 9.69 -2.40 -3.22
CA LEU A 176 8.57 -2.09 -2.33
C LEU A 176 8.93 -0.97 -1.35
N GLY A 177 8.02 0.01 -1.18
CA GLY A 177 8.00 0.98 -0.09
C GLY A 177 6.88 0.65 0.90
N LEU A 178 7.20 0.28 2.14
CA LEU A 178 6.27 -0.31 3.09
C LEU A 178 6.21 0.52 4.37
N ILE A 179 5.18 1.37 4.51
CA ILE A 179 5.04 2.30 5.64
C ILE A 179 4.12 1.70 6.69
N SER A 180 4.61 1.51 7.92
CA SER A 180 3.79 1.08 9.08
C SER A 180 2.92 -0.15 8.82
N GLY A 181 3.45 -1.17 8.12
CA GLY A 181 2.67 -2.23 7.50
C GLY A 181 1.83 -3.09 8.44
N MET A 182 0.55 -3.30 8.09
CA MET A 182 -0.36 -4.22 8.77
C MET A 182 -0.21 -5.65 8.25
N PHE A 183 1.00 -6.20 8.36
CA PHE A 183 1.34 -7.49 7.74
C PHE A 183 0.63 -8.70 8.35
N TYR A 184 0.35 -8.68 9.65
CA TYR A 184 -0.17 -9.84 10.40
C TYR A 184 -1.66 -9.69 10.67
N THR A 185 -2.49 -10.23 9.78
CA THR A 185 -3.95 -10.14 9.86
C THR A 185 -4.61 -11.29 10.66
N CYS A 186 -3.85 -12.35 11.00
CA CYS A 186 -4.36 -13.55 11.66
C CYS A 186 -3.69 -13.85 13.02
N ARG A 187 -3.00 -12.87 13.64
CA ARG A 187 -2.40 -13.06 14.97
C ARG A 187 -3.46 -13.05 16.06
N LEU A 188 -3.09 -13.60 17.24
CA LEU A 188 -3.91 -13.54 18.46
C LEU A 188 -3.77 -12.16 19.13
N ASP A 189 -4.30 -11.14 18.46
CA ASP A 189 -4.40 -9.76 18.92
C ASP A 189 -5.73 -9.17 18.42
N SER A 190 -5.98 -7.89 18.68
CA SER A 190 -7.25 -7.23 18.30
C SER A 190 -7.52 -7.28 16.79
N ILE A 191 -6.49 -7.22 15.94
CA ILE A 191 -6.66 -7.30 14.50
C ILE A 191 -7.07 -8.72 14.09
N GLY A 192 -6.29 -9.72 14.48
CA GLY A 192 -6.53 -11.11 14.08
C GLY A 192 -7.72 -11.79 14.77
N MET A 193 -8.32 -11.16 15.79
CA MET A 193 -9.57 -11.65 16.38
C MET A 193 -10.79 -11.30 15.54
N PHE A 194 -10.80 -10.16 14.83
CA PHE A 194 -12.00 -9.65 14.16
C PHE A 194 -11.88 -9.60 12.64
N LEU A 195 -10.70 -9.33 12.09
CA LEU A 195 -10.51 -9.09 10.67
C LEU A 195 -10.56 -10.35 9.77
N PRO A 196 -10.02 -11.52 10.16
CA PRO A 196 -9.83 -12.64 9.22
C PRO A 196 -11.10 -13.16 8.54
N ASP A 197 -12.20 -13.29 9.28
CA ASP A 197 -13.45 -13.80 8.73
C ASP A 197 -14.09 -12.80 7.74
N MET A 198 -13.90 -11.50 7.94
CA MET A 198 -14.33 -10.47 7.01
C MET A 198 -13.39 -10.41 5.79
N LEU A 199 -12.10 -10.52 6.00
CA LEU A 199 -11.09 -10.37 4.97
C LEU A 199 -11.02 -11.59 4.03
N TYR A 200 -10.95 -12.79 4.60
CA TYR A 200 -10.78 -14.05 3.84
C TYR A 200 -12.07 -14.84 3.65
N GLY A 201 -13.16 -14.40 4.26
CA GLY A 201 -14.45 -15.08 4.28
C GLY A 201 -14.53 -16.20 5.33
N LYS A 202 -15.76 -16.52 5.76
CA LYS A 202 -16.00 -17.60 6.74
C LYS A 202 -15.41 -18.93 6.28
N GLY A 203 -14.79 -19.66 7.19
CA GLY A 203 -14.16 -20.95 6.90
C GLY A 203 -12.82 -20.86 6.17
N TRP A 204 -12.20 -19.69 6.07
CA TRP A 204 -10.93 -19.45 5.40
C TRP A 204 -9.79 -20.39 5.81
N ARG A 205 -9.82 -20.90 7.07
CA ARG A 205 -8.83 -21.87 7.58
C ARG A 205 -8.78 -23.18 6.82
N LYS A 206 -9.83 -23.50 6.04
CA LYS A 206 -9.94 -24.71 5.19
C LYS A 206 -9.69 -24.42 3.71
N ARG A 207 -9.44 -23.16 3.33
CA ARG A 207 -9.20 -22.75 1.94
C ARG A 207 -7.74 -22.97 1.53
N PRO A 208 -7.44 -23.18 0.24
CA PRO A 208 -6.08 -23.32 -0.29
C PRO A 208 -5.17 -22.14 0.06
N PHE A 209 -5.72 -20.94 0.18
CA PHE A 209 -4.97 -19.73 0.53
C PHE A 209 -4.49 -19.66 1.99
N ARG A 210 -4.97 -20.55 2.88
CA ARG A 210 -4.62 -20.51 4.31
C ARG A 210 -3.11 -20.39 4.62
N PRO A 211 -2.20 -21.13 3.99
CA PRO A 211 -0.76 -20.99 4.28
C PRO A 211 -0.24 -19.56 4.04
N TYR A 212 -0.79 -18.90 3.06
CA TYR A 212 -0.40 -17.54 2.66
C TYR A 212 -0.97 -16.45 3.58
N THR A 213 -1.84 -16.75 4.53
CA THR A 213 -2.26 -15.78 5.56
C THR A 213 -1.15 -15.49 6.58
N ASP A 214 -0.06 -16.28 6.59
CA ASP A 214 1.20 -15.96 7.28
C ASP A 214 2.09 -15.13 6.36
N PRO A 215 2.32 -13.84 6.66
CA PRO A 215 3.13 -12.96 5.82
C PRO A 215 4.60 -13.40 5.72
N GLU A 216 5.12 -14.10 6.72
CA GLU A 216 6.50 -14.61 6.69
C GLU A 216 6.63 -15.79 5.73
N TYR A 217 5.60 -16.65 5.68
CA TYR A 217 5.53 -17.72 4.67
C TYR A 217 5.35 -17.13 3.26
N THR A 218 4.43 -16.18 3.11
CA THR A 218 4.16 -15.50 1.85
C THR A 218 5.41 -14.82 1.29
N ALA A 219 6.15 -14.09 2.11
CA ALA A 219 7.36 -13.41 1.70
C ALA A 219 8.42 -14.38 1.17
N ARG A 220 8.63 -15.51 1.86
CA ARG A 220 9.57 -16.55 1.41
C ARG A 220 9.10 -17.25 0.15
N ALA A 221 7.81 -17.60 0.08
CA ALA A 221 7.24 -18.30 -1.07
C ALA A 221 7.18 -17.45 -2.34
N GLY A 222 7.07 -16.11 -2.18
CA GLY A 222 6.96 -15.14 -3.26
C GLY A 222 8.28 -14.45 -3.62
N ASN A 223 9.39 -14.77 -2.95
CA ASN A 223 10.72 -14.18 -3.23
C ASN A 223 10.63 -12.66 -3.44
N LEU A 224 10.32 -11.92 -2.36
CA LEU A 224 10.03 -10.49 -2.44
C LEU A 224 11.18 -9.68 -3.06
N PRO A 225 10.87 -8.65 -3.86
CA PRO A 225 11.88 -7.73 -4.38
C PRO A 225 12.49 -6.87 -3.25
N PRO A 226 13.54 -6.11 -3.54
CA PRO A 226 14.12 -5.13 -2.62
C PRO A 226 13.03 -4.31 -1.93
N SER A 227 13.10 -4.19 -0.59
CA SER A 227 12.01 -3.59 0.18
C SER A 227 12.53 -2.61 1.22
N PHE A 228 11.96 -1.40 1.25
CA PHE A 228 12.23 -0.37 2.24
C PHE A 228 11.06 -0.25 3.21
N LEU A 229 11.29 -0.54 4.48
CA LEU A 229 10.27 -0.46 5.52
C LEU A 229 10.47 0.81 6.35
N VAL A 230 9.38 1.50 6.66
CA VAL A 230 9.35 2.68 7.54
C VAL A 230 8.43 2.41 8.72
N THR A 231 8.88 2.72 9.92
CA THR A 231 8.08 2.71 11.14
C THR A 231 8.68 3.67 12.18
N ALA A 232 7.99 3.91 13.29
CA ALA A 232 8.46 4.81 14.32
C ALA A 232 8.04 4.38 15.71
N ARG A 233 8.65 5.00 16.74
CA ARG A 233 8.40 4.69 18.16
C ARG A 233 6.94 4.80 18.58
N GLY A 234 6.16 5.75 18.02
CA GLY A 234 4.74 5.94 18.32
C GLY A 234 3.77 5.11 17.47
N ASP A 235 4.28 4.34 16.51
CA ASP A 235 3.47 3.48 15.66
C ASP A 235 3.01 2.22 16.41
N PHE A 236 1.69 2.03 16.54
CA PHE A 236 1.13 0.86 17.23
C PHE A 236 1.40 -0.46 16.49
N LEU A 237 1.70 -0.43 15.17
CA LEU A 237 2.13 -1.58 14.35
C LEU A 237 3.66 -1.69 14.20
N ARG A 238 4.44 -0.89 14.92
CA ARG A 238 5.90 -0.95 14.88
C ARG A 238 6.45 -2.36 15.06
N HIS A 239 5.86 -3.13 15.97
CA HIS A 239 6.27 -4.51 16.23
C HIS A 239 6.02 -5.43 15.03
N TYR A 240 5.00 -5.17 14.17
CA TYR A 240 4.77 -5.88 12.92
C TYR A 240 5.87 -5.59 11.90
N SER A 241 6.19 -4.31 11.67
CA SER A 241 7.25 -3.91 10.74
C SER A 241 8.60 -4.51 11.13
N ARG A 242 8.98 -4.44 12.42
CA ARG A 242 10.23 -5.02 12.93
C ARG A 242 10.28 -6.55 12.81
N ARG A 243 9.16 -7.22 13.05
CA ARG A 243 9.08 -8.68 12.93
C ARG A 243 9.15 -9.11 11.47
N PHE A 244 8.41 -8.44 10.60
CA PHE A 244 8.38 -8.74 9.17
C PHE A 244 9.75 -8.48 8.53
N TYR A 245 10.39 -7.35 8.85
CA TYR A 245 11.75 -7.08 8.41
C TYR A 245 12.73 -8.20 8.80
N ARG A 246 12.71 -8.68 10.04
CA ARG A 246 13.57 -9.78 10.48
C ARG A 246 13.31 -11.09 9.72
N ALA A 247 12.09 -11.31 9.27
CA ALA A 247 11.75 -12.49 8.48
C ALA A 247 12.29 -12.41 7.04
N ILE A 248 12.15 -11.25 6.37
CA ILE A 248 12.60 -11.05 5.00
C ILE A 248 14.11 -10.81 4.88
N SER A 249 14.76 -10.25 5.91
CA SER A 249 16.22 -9.96 5.89
C SER A 249 17.11 -11.20 5.84
N ARG A 250 16.51 -12.39 5.78
CA ARG A 250 17.23 -13.66 5.68
C ARG A 250 17.43 -14.13 4.23
N ASP A 251 16.77 -13.50 3.30
CA ASP A 251 16.94 -13.79 1.88
C ASP A 251 18.06 -12.94 1.25
N SER A 252 18.28 -13.10 -0.05
CA SER A 252 19.37 -12.42 -0.78
C SER A 252 18.99 -11.05 -1.30
N ALA A 253 17.74 -10.64 -1.18
CA ALA A 253 17.30 -9.35 -1.67
C ALA A 253 17.72 -8.21 -0.71
N ALA A 254 17.90 -7.01 -1.25
CA ALA A 254 18.23 -5.84 -0.45
C ALA A 254 16.97 -5.37 0.32
N HIS A 255 17.00 -5.51 1.65
CA HIS A 255 15.94 -5.01 2.51
C HIS A 255 16.48 -4.00 3.53
N CYS A 256 15.73 -2.94 3.77
CA CYS A 256 16.08 -1.88 4.71
C CYS A 256 14.92 -1.60 5.67
N LEU A 257 15.24 -1.31 6.93
CA LEU A 257 14.26 -0.85 7.92
C LEU A 257 14.71 0.49 8.50
N LEU A 258 13.92 1.52 8.27
CA LEU A 258 14.01 2.80 8.95
C LEU A 258 13.02 2.78 10.14
N ASP A 259 13.56 2.60 11.35
CA ASP A 259 12.79 2.58 12.60
C ASP A 259 13.15 3.81 13.43
N ILE A 260 12.36 4.89 13.30
CA ILE A 260 12.66 6.20 13.90
C ILE A 260 12.43 6.19 15.42
N GLN A 261 13.46 6.53 16.17
CA GLN A 261 13.51 6.50 17.63
C GLN A 261 13.46 7.88 18.31
N GLY A 262 13.15 8.95 17.59
CA GLY A 262 13.18 10.32 18.10
C GLY A 262 12.45 10.53 19.44
N ASP A 263 12.75 11.62 20.13
CA ASP A 263 12.14 11.96 21.44
C ASP A 263 10.63 12.16 21.32
N ARG A 264 10.17 12.69 20.21
CA ARG A 264 8.75 12.86 19.90
C ARG A 264 8.22 11.57 19.23
N PRO A 265 7.17 10.93 19.81
CA PRO A 265 6.56 9.77 19.18
C PRO A 265 5.83 10.19 17.91
N LEU A 266 6.18 9.57 16.78
CA LEU A 266 5.49 9.76 15.51
C LEU A 266 4.31 8.76 15.43
N SER A 267 3.17 9.22 14.92
CA SER A 267 1.96 8.41 14.81
C SER A 267 2.10 7.28 13.78
N HIS A 268 1.14 6.36 13.80
CA HIS A 268 1.00 5.33 12.78
C HIS A 268 0.91 5.96 11.38
N ALA A 269 1.63 5.39 10.43
CA ALA A 269 1.70 5.83 9.03
C ALA A 269 2.11 7.31 8.83
N PHE A 270 2.85 7.92 9.79
CA PHE A 270 3.23 9.33 9.78
C PHE A 270 3.83 9.79 8.42
N ALA A 271 4.65 8.96 7.80
CA ALA A 271 5.32 9.28 6.54
C ALA A 271 4.35 9.45 5.36
N ALA A 272 3.23 8.71 5.37
CA ALA A 272 2.17 8.85 4.38
C ALA A 272 1.12 9.91 4.75
N MET A 273 0.78 9.99 6.05
CA MET A 273 -0.31 10.84 6.55
C MET A 273 0.10 12.31 6.73
N LEU A 274 1.36 12.58 7.04
CA LEU A 274 1.91 13.90 7.36
C LEU A 274 3.23 14.15 6.61
N PRO A 275 3.25 14.00 5.26
CA PRO A 275 4.48 14.05 4.46
C PRO A 275 5.19 15.39 4.51
N GLU A 276 4.51 16.47 4.92
CA GLU A 276 5.05 17.82 5.09
C GLU A 276 5.94 17.98 6.32
N THR A 277 5.91 17.04 7.27
CA THR A 277 6.73 17.10 8.48
C THR A 277 8.20 16.78 8.19
N PRO A 278 9.17 17.36 8.93
CA PRO A 278 10.60 17.10 8.68
C PRO A 278 10.96 15.62 8.73
N GLU A 279 10.43 14.88 9.71
CA GLU A 279 10.69 13.45 9.88
C GLU A 279 10.10 12.60 8.73
N ALA A 280 8.93 12.99 8.23
CA ALA A 280 8.31 12.33 7.09
C ALA A 280 9.07 12.62 5.79
N ARG A 281 9.48 13.87 5.56
CA ARG A 281 10.31 14.25 4.40
C ARG A 281 11.62 13.47 4.36
N ASP A 282 12.31 13.33 5.50
CA ASP A 282 13.53 12.54 5.58
C ASP A 282 13.27 11.06 5.27
N ALA A 283 12.23 10.47 5.89
CA ALA A 283 11.87 9.08 5.65
C ALA A 283 11.47 8.82 4.19
N ASN A 284 10.66 9.70 3.60
CA ASN A 284 10.20 9.60 2.21
C ASN A 284 11.36 9.79 1.23
N GLY A 285 12.27 10.75 1.50
CA GLY A 285 13.48 10.95 0.69
C GLY A 285 14.40 9.72 0.69
N GLN A 286 14.62 9.10 1.86
CA GLN A 286 15.39 7.85 1.96
C GLN A 286 14.71 6.70 1.22
N MET A 287 13.38 6.56 1.35
CA MET A 287 12.60 5.54 0.64
C MET A 287 12.64 5.78 -0.87
N ALA A 288 12.43 7.02 -1.33
CA ALA A 288 12.52 7.38 -2.74
C ALA A 288 13.89 7.05 -3.33
N ALA A 289 14.98 7.44 -2.64
CA ALA A 289 16.34 7.12 -3.06
C ALA A 289 16.61 5.61 -3.10
N PHE A 290 16.02 4.83 -2.19
CA PHE A 290 16.09 3.37 -2.23
C PHE A 290 15.35 2.81 -3.44
N LEU A 291 14.11 3.21 -3.66
CA LEU A 291 13.28 2.75 -4.78
C LEU A 291 13.96 3.09 -6.12
N LEU A 292 14.46 4.31 -6.31
CA LEU A 292 15.16 4.75 -7.53
C LEU A 292 16.40 3.91 -7.87
N ARG A 293 17.11 3.39 -6.85
CA ARG A 293 18.28 2.52 -7.09
C ARG A 293 17.91 1.13 -7.60
N HIS A 294 16.64 0.74 -7.46
CA HIS A 294 16.15 -0.59 -7.81
C HIS A 294 15.14 -0.59 -8.99
N CYS A 295 14.77 0.61 -9.45
CA CYS A 295 13.90 0.79 -10.62
C CYS A 295 14.65 0.63 -11.96
#